data_117da99ea7e1a0c642800101390dbe5a
#
_entry.id   117da99ea7e1a0c642800101390dbe5a
#
_cell.length_a   1.000
_cell.length_b   1.000
_cell.length_c   1.000
_cell.angle_alpha   90.00
_cell.angle_beta   90.00
_cell.angle_gamma   90.00
#
_symmetry.space_group_name_H-M   'P 1'
#
loop_
_entity.id
_entity.type
_entity.pdbx_description
1 polymer ?
#
loop_
_entity_poly.entity_id
_entity_poly.type
_entity_poly.pdbx_seq_one_letter_code
_entity_poly.pdbx_strand_id
1 'polypeptide(L)'
;VVICGGISRYNVSGPIPGPRNYFNLVFRRARMEGFIVLDYAARFPEAIAEMRGWIDAGRLQQQVTVVEGFEKLPSALIGLFEGINTGKLMVKV
;
A
#
# COMPACT_ATOMS: atom_id res chain seq x y z
N VAL A 1 -14.74 1.13 -5.79
CA VAL A 1 -13.27 1.08 -5.71
C VAL A 1 -12.81 2.22 -4.83
N VAL A 2 -11.91 1.94 -3.89
CA VAL A 2 -11.28 2.95 -3.02
C VAL A 2 -9.81 3.05 -3.43
N ILE A 3 -9.34 4.26 -3.72
CA ILE A 3 -7.96 4.54 -4.10
C ILE A 3 -7.24 5.11 -2.89
N CYS A 4 -6.20 4.39 -2.45
CA CYS A 4 -5.45 4.68 -1.23
C CYS A 4 -4.05 5.27 -1.51
N GLY A 5 -3.52 5.09 -2.72
CA GLY A 5 -2.20 5.57 -3.10
C GLY A 5 -1.74 4.98 -4.44
N GLY A 6 -0.52 5.33 -4.86
CA GLY A 6 0.01 4.90 -6.14
C GLY A 6 1.53 5.04 -6.22
N ILE A 7 2.27 4.24 -5.45
CA ILE A 7 3.74 4.28 -5.42
C ILE A 7 4.37 4.06 -6.81
N SER A 8 3.72 3.27 -7.67
CA SER A 8 4.15 3.04 -9.06
C SER A 8 4.20 4.33 -9.92
N ARG A 9 3.66 5.43 -9.39
CA ARG A 9 3.63 6.73 -10.08
C ARG A 9 4.73 7.69 -9.65
N TYR A 10 5.45 7.37 -8.57
CA TYR A 10 6.37 8.34 -7.95
C TYR A 10 7.57 8.68 -8.82
N ASN A 11 8.04 7.74 -9.65
CA ASN A 11 9.20 7.91 -10.52
C ASN A 11 8.82 8.07 -12.01
N VAL A 12 7.55 8.34 -12.31
CA VAL A 12 7.11 8.54 -13.70
C VAL A 12 7.39 9.98 -14.11
N SER A 13 8.21 10.16 -15.14
CA SER A 13 8.39 11.43 -15.82
C SER A 13 7.40 11.52 -16.98
N GLY A 14 6.48 12.48 -16.92
CA GLY A 14 5.46 12.71 -17.95
C GLY A 14 4.03 12.42 -17.50
N PRO A 15 3.06 12.42 -18.41
CA PRO A 15 1.67 12.19 -18.07
C PRO A 15 1.45 10.80 -17.47
N ILE A 16 0.81 10.76 -16.32
CA ILE A 16 0.46 9.50 -15.64
C ILE A 16 -0.81 8.94 -16.28
N PRO A 17 -0.78 7.75 -16.91
CA PRO A 17 -1.98 7.17 -17.51
C PRO A 17 -3.00 6.80 -16.45
N GLY A 18 -4.27 7.12 -16.72
CA GLY A 18 -5.39 6.65 -15.91
C GLY A 18 -5.77 5.19 -16.23
N PRO A 19 -6.73 4.62 -15.49
CA PRO A 19 -7.27 3.30 -15.79
C PRO A 19 -7.88 3.26 -17.19
N ARG A 20 -7.48 2.31 -18.03
CA ARG A 20 -7.99 2.19 -19.42
C ARG A 20 -9.48 1.87 -19.47
N ASN A 21 -9.98 1.19 -18.46
CA ASN A 21 -11.35 0.67 -18.41
C ASN A 21 -12.27 1.45 -17.46
N TYR A 22 -11.95 2.73 -17.18
CA TYR A 22 -12.73 3.56 -16.24
C TYR A 22 -14.20 3.69 -16.66
N PHE A 23 -14.51 3.54 -17.95
CA PHE A 23 -15.88 3.57 -18.46
C PHE A 23 -16.76 2.43 -17.91
N ASN A 24 -16.15 1.36 -17.38
CA ASN A 24 -16.87 0.32 -16.66
C ASN A 24 -17.63 0.86 -15.43
N LEU A 25 -17.22 2.00 -14.88
CA LEU A 25 -17.95 2.66 -13.80
C LEU A 25 -19.39 2.98 -14.23
N VAL A 26 -19.59 3.42 -15.47
CA VAL A 26 -20.93 3.69 -16.02
C VAL A 26 -21.72 2.41 -16.16
N PHE A 27 -21.17 1.41 -16.87
CA PHE A 27 -21.89 0.17 -17.15
C PHE A 27 -22.24 -0.62 -15.89
N ARG A 28 -21.38 -0.58 -14.88
CA ARG A 28 -21.56 -1.28 -13.59
C ARG A 28 -22.23 -0.42 -12.53
N ARG A 29 -22.56 0.84 -12.82
CA ARG A 29 -23.08 1.81 -11.81
C ARG A 29 -22.21 1.83 -10.56
N ALA A 30 -20.89 1.74 -10.77
CA ALA A 30 -19.89 1.68 -9.71
C ALA A 30 -19.38 3.07 -9.36
N ARG A 31 -18.76 3.19 -8.18
CA ARG A 31 -18.11 4.41 -7.70
C ARG A 31 -16.62 4.16 -7.51
N MET A 32 -15.80 5.17 -7.86
CA MET A 32 -14.38 5.22 -7.56
C MET A 32 -14.12 6.49 -6.76
N GLU A 33 -13.45 6.35 -5.61
CA GLU A 33 -13.22 7.44 -4.66
C GLU A 33 -11.82 7.32 -4.07
N GLY A 34 -11.13 8.45 -3.90
CA GLY A 34 -9.84 8.54 -3.21
C GLY A 34 -9.99 9.07 -1.80
N PHE A 35 -9.02 8.79 -0.93
CA PHE A 35 -8.92 9.37 0.39
C PHE A 35 -7.47 9.55 0.82
N ILE A 36 -7.26 10.41 1.77
CA ILE A 36 -5.97 10.58 2.46
C ILE A 36 -6.08 9.90 3.83
N VAL A 37 -5.22 8.92 4.10
CA VAL A 37 -5.29 8.14 5.35
C VAL A 37 -5.13 9.02 6.59
N LEU A 38 -4.38 10.12 6.50
CA LEU A 38 -4.15 11.04 7.61
C LEU A 38 -5.42 11.76 8.07
N ASP A 39 -6.43 11.89 7.22
CA ASP A 39 -7.74 12.48 7.59
C ASP A 39 -8.45 11.62 8.66
N TYR A 40 -8.02 10.38 8.81
CA TYR A 40 -8.56 9.42 9.79
C TYR A 40 -7.63 9.20 10.99
N ALA A 41 -6.63 10.07 11.21
CA ALA A 41 -5.61 9.89 12.24
C ALA A 41 -6.20 9.68 13.65
N ALA A 42 -7.29 10.38 13.97
CA ALA A 42 -7.99 10.23 15.26
C ALA A 42 -8.53 8.81 15.50
N ARG A 43 -8.75 8.03 14.44
CA ARG A 43 -9.26 6.66 14.51
C ARG A 43 -8.16 5.58 14.42
N PHE A 44 -6.90 5.95 14.31
CA PHE A 44 -5.80 4.98 14.21
C PHE A 44 -5.74 4.02 15.40
N PRO A 45 -5.90 4.45 16.67
CA PRO A 45 -5.87 3.52 17.80
C PRO A 45 -6.95 2.44 17.71
N GLU A 46 -8.16 2.80 17.31
CA GLU A 46 -9.29 1.88 17.09
C GLU A 46 -8.95 0.86 15.99
N ALA A 47 -8.52 1.34 14.83
CA ALA A 47 -8.19 0.50 13.70
C ALA A 47 -7.02 -0.46 13.99
N ILE A 48 -5.99 0.00 14.70
CA ILE A 48 -4.83 -0.82 15.09
C ILE A 48 -5.27 -1.93 16.06
N ALA A 49 -6.11 -1.61 17.04
CA ALA A 49 -6.61 -2.59 18.00
C ALA A 49 -7.45 -3.68 17.30
N GLU A 50 -8.31 -3.28 16.38
CA GLU A 50 -9.15 -4.22 15.61
C GLU A 50 -8.30 -5.11 14.70
N MET A 51 -7.36 -4.54 13.93
CA MET A 51 -6.46 -5.31 13.08
C MET A 51 -5.60 -6.29 13.89
N ARG A 52 -5.12 -5.89 15.07
CA ARG A 52 -4.37 -6.77 15.96
C ARG A 52 -5.21 -7.96 16.40
N GLY A 53 -6.45 -7.72 16.78
CA GLY A 53 -7.38 -8.80 17.12
C GLY A 53 -7.61 -9.78 15.96
N TRP A 54 -7.65 -9.28 14.73
CA TRP A 54 -7.76 -10.15 13.55
C TRP A 54 -6.50 -10.97 13.28
N ILE A 55 -5.30 -10.40 13.53
CA ILE A 55 -4.02 -11.09 13.40
C ILE A 55 -3.94 -12.21 14.45
N ASP A 56 -4.24 -11.89 15.72
CA ASP A 56 -4.20 -12.83 16.83
C ASP A 56 -5.19 -13.99 16.63
N ALA A 57 -6.31 -13.72 16.00
CA ALA A 57 -7.33 -14.71 15.62
C ALA A 57 -7.03 -15.47 14.31
N GLY A 58 -5.89 -15.20 13.64
CA GLY A 58 -5.55 -15.81 12.35
C GLY A 58 -6.43 -15.38 11.17
N ARG A 59 -7.27 -14.36 11.35
CA ARG A 59 -8.17 -13.84 10.31
C ARG A 59 -7.51 -12.85 9.37
N LEU A 60 -6.40 -12.25 9.79
CA LEU A 60 -5.58 -11.36 8.99
C LEU A 60 -4.15 -11.88 8.97
N GLN A 61 -3.65 -12.18 7.78
CA GLN A 61 -2.27 -12.63 7.60
C GLN A 61 -1.37 -11.44 7.29
N GLN A 62 -0.22 -11.39 7.93
CA GLN A 62 0.83 -10.45 7.63
C GLN A 62 1.85 -11.11 6.70
N GLN A 63 2.25 -10.38 5.67
CA GLN A 63 3.33 -10.79 4.81
C GLN A 63 4.41 -9.72 4.81
N VAL A 64 5.64 -10.12 5.13
CA VAL A 64 6.77 -9.22 5.22
C VAL A 64 7.97 -9.81 4.47
N THR A 65 8.75 -8.92 3.88
CA THR A 65 10.08 -9.24 3.33
C THR A 65 11.09 -8.49 4.20
N VAL A 66 12.00 -9.23 4.84
CA VAL A 66 13.03 -8.66 5.71
C VAL A 66 14.39 -8.75 5.00
N VAL A 67 15.08 -7.62 4.91
CA VAL A 67 16.47 -7.51 4.45
C VAL A 67 17.33 -7.18 5.66
N GLU A 68 18.43 -7.91 5.88
CA GLU A 68 19.31 -7.69 7.02
C GLU A 68 20.49 -6.78 6.67
N GLY A 69 20.83 -5.85 7.56
CA GLY A 69 21.97 -4.98 7.49
C GLY A 69 21.61 -3.53 7.16
N PHE A 70 22.11 -2.60 7.99
CA PHE A 70 21.91 -1.16 7.81
C PHE A 70 22.36 -0.67 6.43
N GLU A 71 23.46 -1.20 5.91
CA GLU A 71 24.04 -0.86 4.60
C GLU A 71 23.12 -1.21 3.43
N LYS A 72 22.09 -2.04 3.67
CA LYS A 72 21.10 -2.43 2.65
C LYS A 72 19.96 -1.42 2.49
N LEU A 73 19.83 -0.42 3.35
CA LEU A 73 18.74 0.56 3.26
C LEU A 73 18.61 1.21 1.88
N PRO A 74 19.70 1.70 1.22
CA PRO A 74 19.56 2.32 -0.11
C PRO A 74 19.08 1.31 -1.16
N SER A 75 19.65 0.10 -1.18
CA SER A 75 19.27 -0.93 -2.16
C SER A 75 17.87 -1.47 -1.92
N ALA A 76 17.43 -1.59 -0.66
CA ALA A 76 16.07 -1.97 -0.32
C ALA A 76 15.06 -0.92 -0.79
N LEU A 77 15.36 0.37 -0.65
CA LEU A 77 14.51 1.43 -1.17
C LEU A 77 14.35 1.36 -2.70
N ILE A 78 15.46 1.17 -3.42
CA ILE A 78 15.42 0.98 -4.88
C ILE A 78 14.58 -0.25 -5.23
N GLY A 79 14.84 -1.37 -4.58
CA GLY A 79 14.12 -2.62 -4.80
C GLY A 79 12.61 -2.51 -4.54
N LEU A 80 12.19 -1.62 -3.64
CA LEU A 80 10.76 -1.34 -3.42
C LEU A 80 10.07 -0.84 -4.70
N PHE A 81 10.75 0.01 -5.48
CA PHE A 81 10.24 0.50 -6.77
C PHE A 81 10.32 -0.57 -7.88
N GLU A 82 11.20 -1.53 -7.74
CA GLU A 82 11.34 -2.68 -8.66
C GLU A 82 10.39 -3.83 -8.32
N GLY A 83 9.73 -3.76 -7.16
CA GLY A 83 8.75 -4.76 -6.72
C GLY A 83 9.38 -6.07 -6.26
N ILE A 84 10.59 -6.04 -5.69
CA ILE A 84 11.30 -7.25 -5.20
C ILE A 84 10.66 -7.88 -3.95
N ASN A 85 9.81 -7.11 -3.25
CA ASN A 85 9.21 -7.54 -2.00
C ASN A 85 7.80 -8.10 -2.19
N THR A 86 7.44 -9.02 -1.33
CA THR A 86 6.06 -9.44 -1.12
C THR A 86 5.60 -8.95 0.26
N GLY A 87 4.51 -8.18 0.28
CA GLY A 87 4.04 -7.52 1.49
C GLY A 87 4.92 -6.35 1.93
N LYS A 88 5.04 -6.13 3.23
CA LYS A 88 5.81 -5.01 3.79
C LYS A 88 7.32 -5.28 3.69
N LEU A 89 8.05 -4.38 3.01
CA LEU A 89 9.52 -4.41 3.03
C LEU A 89 10.04 -3.74 4.31
N MET A 90 10.92 -4.43 4.99
CA MET A 90 11.60 -3.95 6.21
C MET A 90 13.09 -4.21 6.11
N VAL A 91 13.89 -3.31 6.66
CA VAL A 91 15.34 -3.53 6.86
C VAL A 91 15.59 -3.66 8.36
N LYS A 92 16.19 -4.78 8.75
CA LYS A 92 16.62 -5.01 10.13
C LYS A 92 18.04 -4.46 10.28
N VAL A 93 18.20 -3.50 11.14
CA VAL A 93 19.46 -2.81 11.46
C VAL A 93 20.04 -3.33 12.78
#